data_99fe43b2d7b222116293119c13803b98
#
_entry.id   99fe43b2d7b222116293119c13803b98
#
_cell.length_a   1.000
_cell.length_b   1.000
_cell.length_c   1.000
_cell.angle_alpha   90.00
_cell.angle_beta   90.00
_cell.angle_gamma   90.00
#
_symmetry.space_group_name_H-M   'P 1'
#
loop_
_entity.id
_entity.type
_entity.pdbx_description
1 polymer ?
#
loop_
_entity_poly.entity_id
_entity_poly.type
_entity_poly.pdbx_seq_one_letter_code
_entity_poly.pdbx_strand_id
1 'polypeptide(L)'
;MYIHERENWTDFRWDASEVSILQETVCRKQGLLYGRLSSLGFDSKLKAMAENLTHDVVYSSEIEGIRLNDEQVRSSIARKLGIENVKYTAPSHYIDSVVGVMLEAIQKYDQPISKEKLCAWQSAFFPTGFSEGCPIEIGQYRTNEEHIVSGMFGREKIHYVAPSPHLIEGEMQKFIAWFDGHDAIGSVVRSAIAHFWFVSIHPFEDGNGRLARILSDMLLARGERSELRFYNISAQINKDKNHYYDILERTQRGDSDITEWLVWYMKKLLDALDEAETMVTTILNKSFFWQKASSVPMTERQTKMLNLFLDGYEAKITSKSWASLAKCSKDTAIRDIQDLISKNILTEDIPGAKRPSYSIVFDAEDLTQFFSDVHVAQENGIPYIHALFKNHRKIRERILPLDAERFQKGDLPLSNLLNKYCSYLVMVKE
;
A
#
# COMPACT_ATOMS: atom_id res chain seq x y z
N MET A 1 -14.94 -26.96 -18.13
CA MET A 1 -13.52 -27.27 -18.34
C MET A 1 -12.74 -26.14 -17.71
N TYR A 2 -11.88 -26.46 -16.78
CA TYR A 2 -11.00 -25.48 -16.10
C TYR A 2 -9.64 -25.44 -16.78
N ILE A 3 -8.88 -24.38 -16.54
CA ILE A 3 -7.58 -24.16 -17.18
C ILE A 3 -6.60 -25.33 -16.95
N HIS A 4 -6.55 -25.87 -15.75
CA HIS A 4 -5.64 -26.98 -15.37
C HIS A 4 -6.00 -28.34 -16.02
N GLU A 5 -7.20 -28.46 -16.60
CA GLU A 5 -7.62 -29.67 -17.36
C GLU A 5 -7.08 -29.68 -18.80
N ARG A 6 -6.39 -28.58 -19.20
CA ARG A 6 -5.80 -28.46 -20.53
C ARG A 6 -4.37 -28.99 -20.53
N GLU A 7 -3.95 -29.52 -21.63
CA GLU A 7 -2.56 -29.89 -21.86
C GLU A 7 -1.69 -28.63 -21.80
N ASN A 8 -0.56 -28.66 -21.09
CA ASN A 8 0.36 -27.56 -20.93
C ASN A 8 -0.30 -26.25 -20.44
N TRP A 9 -1.25 -26.36 -19.53
CA TRP A 9 -2.04 -25.22 -19.03
C TRP A 9 -1.19 -24.10 -18.42
N THR A 10 0.04 -24.37 -18.03
CA THR A 10 1.00 -23.42 -17.47
C THR A 10 1.78 -22.64 -18.53
N ASP A 11 1.59 -22.95 -19.82
CA ASP A 11 2.12 -22.17 -20.93
C ASP A 11 1.26 -20.90 -21.12
N PHE A 12 1.29 -20.03 -20.13
CA PHE A 12 0.50 -18.80 -20.12
C PHE A 12 0.87 -17.88 -21.28
N ARG A 13 -0.17 -17.33 -21.91
CA ARG A 13 -0.07 -16.37 -23.02
C ARG A 13 -0.74 -15.06 -22.63
N TRP A 14 -0.29 -13.98 -23.22
CA TRP A 14 -0.91 -12.65 -23.05
C TRP A 14 -0.61 -11.75 -24.22
N ASP A 15 -1.41 -10.69 -24.37
CA ASP A 15 -1.12 -9.60 -25.30
C ASP A 15 0.07 -8.77 -24.78
N ALA A 16 1.22 -8.98 -25.40
CA ALA A 16 2.45 -8.29 -25.01
C ALA A 16 2.37 -6.77 -25.22
N SER A 17 1.56 -6.28 -26.14
CA SER A 17 1.44 -4.85 -26.41
C SER A 17 0.69 -4.12 -25.29
N GLU A 18 -0.37 -4.71 -24.74
CA GLU A 18 -1.13 -4.14 -23.63
C GLU A 18 -0.37 -4.26 -22.30
N VAL A 19 0.22 -5.42 -22.05
CA VAL A 19 0.93 -5.73 -20.81
C VAL A 19 2.21 -4.92 -20.67
N SER A 20 3.00 -4.72 -21.75
CA SER A 20 4.27 -4.00 -21.66
C SER A 20 4.11 -2.52 -21.32
N ILE A 21 3.08 -1.84 -21.80
CA ILE A 21 2.79 -0.44 -21.47
C ILE A 21 2.52 -0.28 -19.97
N LEU A 22 1.71 -1.19 -19.40
CA LEU A 22 1.40 -1.18 -17.97
C LEU A 22 2.63 -1.54 -17.13
N GLN A 23 3.39 -2.55 -17.54
CA GLN A 23 4.63 -2.96 -16.87
C GLN A 23 5.65 -1.81 -16.82
N GLU A 24 5.87 -1.11 -17.95
CA GLU A 24 6.75 0.07 -17.98
C GLU A 24 6.27 1.15 -17.01
N THR A 25 4.96 1.41 -16.99
CA THR A 25 4.37 2.41 -16.10
C THR A 25 4.56 2.04 -14.63
N VAL A 26 4.35 0.78 -14.27
CA VAL A 26 4.59 0.26 -12.90
C VAL A 26 6.06 0.42 -12.53
N CYS A 27 6.99 -0.07 -13.35
CA CYS A 27 8.43 0.00 -13.07
C CYS A 27 8.92 1.46 -12.91
N ARG A 28 8.42 2.37 -13.76
CA ARG A 28 8.72 3.80 -13.64
C ARG A 28 8.22 4.38 -12.31
N LYS A 29 6.99 4.05 -11.89
CA LYS A 29 6.44 4.52 -10.61
C LYS A 29 7.18 3.92 -9.41
N GLN A 30 7.53 2.64 -9.45
CA GLN A 30 8.38 2.01 -8.44
C GLN A 30 9.72 2.77 -8.31
N GLY A 31 10.40 3.02 -9.42
CA GLY A 31 11.67 3.77 -9.41
C GLY A 31 11.52 5.18 -8.83
N LEU A 32 10.46 5.91 -9.16
CA LEU A 32 10.17 7.23 -8.60
C LEU A 32 9.91 7.16 -7.08
N LEU A 33 9.10 6.20 -6.64
CA LEU A 33 8.78 6.00 -5.21
C LEU A 33 10.06 5.75 -4.40
N TYR A 34 10.90 4.80 -4.84
CA TYR A 34 12.17 4.50 -4.16
C TYR A 34 13.17 5.65 -4.21
N GLY A 35 13.20 6.40 -5.32
CA GLY A 35 13.99 7.63 -5.43
C GLY A 35 13.61 8.67 -4.38
N ARG A 36 12.31 8.89 -4.15
CA ARG A 36 11.81 9.79 -3.10
C ARG A 36 12.12 9.27 -1.70
N LEU A 37 11.93 7.98 -1.48
CA LEU A 37 12.23 7.34 -0.20
C LEU A 37 13.71 7.41 0.15
N SER A 38 14.61 7.52 -0.83
CA SER A 38 16.06 7.65 -0.59
C SER A 38 16.40 8.90 0.23
N SER A 39 15.60 9.97 0.11
CA SER A 39 15.78 11.22 0.88
C SER A 39 15.26 11.16 2.32
N LEU A 40 14.48 10.13 2.69
CA LEU A 40 14.03 9.93 4.08
C LEU A 40 15.15 9.37 4.94
N GLY A 41 15.24 9.85 6.19
CA GLY A 41 16.07 9.22 7.22
C GLY A 41 15.61 7.78 7.54
N PHE A 42 16.51 6.98 8.11
CA PHE A 42 16.31 5.57 8.41
C PHE A 42 15.03 5.33 9.24
N ASP A 43 14.84 6.06 10.33
CA ASP A 43 13.68 5.91 11.22
C ASP A 43 12.36 6.20 10.53
N SER A 44 12.33 7.20 9.63
CA SER A 44 11.12 7.55 8.86
C SER A 44 10.77 6.46 7.85
N LYS A 45 11.79 5.89 7.18
CA LYS A 45 11.60 4.73 6.29
C LYS A 45 11.04 3.53 7.03
N LEU A 46 11.61 3.22 8.18
CA LEU A 46 11.20 2.07 8.99
C LEU A 46 9.76 2.22 9.49
N LYS A 47 9.36 3.43 9.92
CA LYS A 47 7.98 3.72 10.31
C LYS A 47 7.00 3.62 9.14
N ALA A 48 7.35 4.16 7.98
CA ALA A 48 6.53 4.06 6.77
C ALA A 48 6.36 2.61 6.33
N MET A 49 7.43 1.82 6.36
CA MET A 49 7.39 0.38 6.08
C MET A 49 6.49 -0.35 7.08
N ALA A 50 6.62 -0.08 8.37
CA ALA A 50 5.81 -0.73 9.41
C ALA A 50 4.31 -0.43 9.24
N GLU A 51 3.95 0.79 8.87
CA GLU A 51 2.57 1.17 8.58
C GLU A 51 2.04 0.43 7.35
N ASN A 52 2.80 0.41 6.26
CA ASN A 52 2.44 -0.34 5.06
C ASN A 52 2.26 -1.84 5.33
N LEU A 53 3.18 -2.47 6.05
CA LEU A 53 3.09 -3.88 6.43
C LEU A 53 1.91 -4.16 7.36
N THR A 54 1.57 -3.23 8.27
CA THR A 54 0.38 -3.35 9.12
C THR A 54 -0.87 -3.44 8.25
N HIS A 55 -1.02 -2.54 7.31
CA HIS A 55 -2.15 -2.55 6.37
C HIS A 55 -2.17 -3.82 5.52
N ASP A 56 -1.02 -4.30 5.07
CA ASP A 56 -0.95 -5.50 4.23
C ASP A 56 -1.41 -6.76 4.99
N VAL A 57 -0.92 -6.97 6.21
CA VAL A 57 -1.37 -8.08 7.07
C VAL A 57 -2.88 -8.00 7.33
N VAL A 58 -3.39 -6.81 7.67
CA VAL A 58 -4.81 -6.61 7.96
C VAL A 58 -5.66 -6.88 6.72
N TYR A 59 -5.39 -6.21 5.61
CA TYR A 59 -6.21 -6.34 4.39
C TYR A 59 -6.09 -7.72 3.74
N SER A 60 -4.90 -8.32 3.75
CA SER A 60 -4.72 -9.69 3.27
C SER A 60 -5.57 -10.68 4.08
N SER A 61 -5.73 -10.46 5.38
CA SER A 61 -6.60 -11.27 6.23
C SER A 61 -8.09 -10.96 6.01
N GLU A 62 -8.45 -9.68 5.80
CA GLU A 62 -9.84 -9.28 5.52
C GLU A 62 -10.38 -9.82 4.20
N ILE A 63 -9.53 -10.01 3.18
CA ILE A 63 -9.90 -10.68 1.93
C ILE A 63 -10.45 -12.08 2.22
N GLU A 64 -9.87 -12.78 3.19
CA GLU A 64 -10.33 -14.11 3.63
C GLU A 64 -11.40 -14.06 4.74
N GLY A 65 -11.97 -12.87 5.02
CA GLY A 65 -13.01 -12.70 6.04
C GLY A 65 -12.50 -12.63 7.49
N ILE A 66 -11.19 -12.66 7.71
CA ILE A 66 -10.57 -12.64 9.04
C ILE A 66 -10.29 -11.19 9.45
N ARG A 67 -10.90 -10.73 10.54
CA ARG A 67 -10.64 -9.40 11.10
C ARG A 67 -9.55 -9.46 12.15
N LEU A 68 -8.47 -8.71 11.93
CA LEU A 68 -7.37 -8.56 12.87
C LEU A 68 -7.48 -7.25 13.63
N ASN A 69 -6.86 -7.20 14.80
CA ASN A 69 -6.72 -5.96 15.56
C ASN A 69 -5.46 -5.22 15.10
N ASP A 70 -5.63 -4.06 14.49
CA ASP A 70 -4.56 -3.24 13.91
C ASP A 70 -3.47 -2.86 14.91
N GLU A 71 -3.85 -2.54 16.18
CA GLU A 71 -2.88 -2.20 17.22
C GLU A 71 -1.98 -3.40 17.58
N GLN A 72 -2.53 -4.61 17.58
CA GLN A 72 -1.76 -5.83 17.81
C GLN A 72 -0.83 -6.14 16.65
N VAL A 73 -1.30 -5.99 15.41
CA VAL A 73 -0.49 -6.18 14.19
C VAL A 73 0.66 -5.18 14.19
N ARG A 74 0.37 -3.89 14.41
CA ARG A 74 1.38 -2.82 14.50
C ARG A 74 2.42 -3.09 15.60
N SER A 75 1.98 -3.54 16.76
CA SER A 75 2.88 -3.90 17.88
C SER A 75 3.79 -5.07 17.54
N SER A 76 3.27 -6.11 16.87
CA SER A 76 4.07 -7.26 16.43
C SER A 76 5.14 -6.84 15.43
N ILE A 77 4.75 -6.05 14.41
CA ILE A 77 5.67 -5.53 13.38
C ILE A 77 6.73 -4.64 14.02
N ALA A 78 6.33 -3.67 14.83
CA ALA A 78 7.27 -2.74 15.48
C ALA A 78 8.31 -3.48 16.32
N ARG A 79 7.89 -4.48 17.11
CA ARG A 79 8.78 -5.31 17.90
C ARG A 79 9.78 -6.09 17.03
N LYS A 80 9.30 -6.71 15.95
CA LYS A 80 10.16 -7.51 15.06
C LYS A 80 11.14 -6.66 14.25
N LEU A 81 10.78 -5.39 13.96
CA LEU A 81 11.64 -4.41 13.27
C LEU A 81 12.50 -3.59 14.23
N GLY A 82 12.38 -3.75 15.55
CA GLY A 82 13.14 -2.98 16.54
C GLY A 82 12.75 -1.51 16.61
N ILE A 83 11.50 -1.15 16.29
CA ILE A 83 11.00 0.24 16.35
C ILE A 83 10.65 0.57 17.80
N GLU A 84 11.36 1.54 18.36
CA GLU A 84 11.11 2.04 19.72
C GLU A 84 9.93 3.02 19.78
N ASN A 85 9.42 3.28 20.99
CA ASN A 85 8.38 4.27 21.29
C ASN A 85 7.02 4.02 20.63
N VAL A 86 6.69 2.78 20.28
CA VAL A 86 5.36 2.37 19.86
C VAL A 86 4.58 1.89 21.08
N LYS A 87 3.31 2.35 21.22
CA LYS A 87 2.43 1.83 22.27
C LYS A 87 2.30 0.32 22.12
N TYR A 88 2.74 -0.41 23.11
CA TYR A 88 2.71 -1.88 23.08
C TYR A 88 1.30 -2.40 23.39
N THR A 89 0.76 -3.18 22.47
CA THR A 89 -0.45 -3.98 22.64
C THR A 89 -0.06 -5.44 22.36
N ALA A 90 -0.17 -6.32 23.36
CA ALA A 90 0.27 -7.71 23.22
C ALA A 90 -0.43 -8.40 22.04
N PRO A 91 0.30 -8.85 21.01
CA PRO A 91 -0.28 -9.56 19.88
C PRO A 91 -0.71 -10.97 20.32
N SER A 92 -1.77 -11.49 19.69
CA SER A 92 -2.08 -12.91 19.78
C SER A 92 -1.00 -13.74 19.10
N HIS A 93 -0.88 -15.01 19.49
CA HIS A 93 0.05 -15.94 18.84
C HIS A 93 -0.19 -16.04 17.32
N TYR A 94 -1.46 -16.05 16.91
CA TYR A 94 -1.85 -16.03 15.50
C TYR A 94 -1.31 -14.80 14.75
N ILE A 95 -1.56 -13.59 15.27
CA ILE A 95 -1.07 -12.35 14.65
C ILE A 95 0.46 -12.35 14.55
N ASP A 96 1.13 -12.79 15.61
CA ASP A 96 2.60 -12.82 15.64
C ASP A 96 3.19 -13.80 14.62
N SER A 97 2.49 -14.91 14.37
CA SER A 97 2.85 -15.91 13.36
C SER A 97 2.63 -15.37 11.92
N VAL A 98 1.47 -14.78 11.65
CA VAL A 98 1.18 -14.19 10.32
C VAL A 98 2.18 -13.08 9.98
N VAL A 99 2.44 -12.17 10.92
CA VAL A 99 3.46 -11.11 10.76
C VAL A 99 4.85 -11.72 10.54
N GLY A 100 5.16 -12.81 11.23
CA GLY A 100 6.43 -13.53 11.08
C GLY A 100 6.64 -14.05 9.65
N VAL A 101 5.64 -14.70 9.08
CA VAL A 101 5.68 -15.22 7.70
C VAL A 101 5.87 -14.09 6.68
N MET A 102 5.10 -13.01 6.81
CA MET A 102 5.19 -11.89 5.87
C MET A 102 6.57 -11.21 5.92
N LEU A 103 7.10 -10.96 7.12
CA LEU A 103 8.43 -10.37 7.27
C LEU A 103 9.52 -11.31 6.75
N GLU A 104 9.42 -12.61 7.02
CA GLU A 104 10.39 -13.59 6.50
C GLU A 104 10.41 -13.57 4.96
N ALA A 105 9.25 -13.58 4.31
CA ALA A 105 9.17 -13.58 2.86
C ALA A 105 9.79 -12.34 2.23
N ILE A 106 9.59 -11.16 2.83
CA ILE A 106 10.12 -9.89 2.32
C ILE A 106 11.62 -9.76 2.65
N GLN A 107 12.04 -10.07 3.88
CA GLN A 107 13.45 -9.95 4.28
C GLN A 107 14.37 -10.99 3.62
N LYS A 108 13.81 -12.14 3.27
CA LYS A 108 14.53 -13.22 2.57
C LYS A 108 14.05 -13.39 1.14
N TYR A 109 13.70 -12.28 0.49
CA TYR A 109 13.14 -12.27 -0.87
C TYR A 109 14.05 -12.94 -1.92
N ASP A 110 15.36 -12.90 -1.72
CA ASP A 110 16.37 -13.47 -2.60
C ASP A 110 16.62 -14.97 -2.40
N GLN A 111 16.07 -15.53 -1.30
CA GLN A 111 16.21 -16.96 -1.02
C GLN A 111 15.19 -17.80 -1.81
N PRO A 112 15.56 -19.02 -2.21
CA PRO A 112 14.65 -19.92 -2.89
C PRO A 112 13.48 -20.32 -1.97
N ILE A 113 12.34 -20.64 -2.59
CA ILE A 113 11.22 -21.27 -1.90
C ILE A 113 11.34 -22.81 -1.98
N SER A 114 10.75 -23.50 -1.02
CA SER A 114 10.66 -24.97 -1.04
C SER A 114 9.30 -25.42 -0.53
N LYS A 115 8.97 -26.68 -0.77
CA LYS A 115 7.77 -27.32 -0.21
C LYS A 115 7.71 -27.13 1.31
N GLU A 116 8.82 -27.43 2.01
CA GLU A 116 8.91 -27.35 3.46
C GLU A 116 8.66 -25.91 3.96
N LYS A 117 9.20 -24.91 3.26
CA LYS A 117 8.98 -23.50 3.58
C LYS A 117 7.50 -23.11 3.39
N LEU A 118 6.88 -23.48 2.27
CA LEU A 118 5.47 -23.19 2.02
C LEU A 118 4.55 -23.89 3.03
N CYS A 119 4.86 -25.14 3.37
CA CYS A 119 4.14 -25.90 4.40
C CYS A 119 4.28 -25.26 5.79
N ALA A 120 5.50 -24.80 6.15
CA ALA A 120 5.73 -24.10 7.40
C ALA A 120 4.96 -22.76 7.48
N TRP A 121 4.93 -22.00 6.38
CA TRP A 121 4.15 -20.76 6.30
C TRP A 121 2.65 -21.01 6.41
N GLN A 122 2.12 -22.03 5.72
CA GLN A 122 0.72 -22.42 5.84
C GLN A 122 0.37 -22.82 7.29
N SER A 123 1.20 -23.64 7.91
CA SER A 123 1.05 -24.07 9.31
C SER A 123 0.99 -22.89 10.29
N ALA A 124 1.79 -21.83 10.03
CA ALA A 124 1.83 -20.63 10.85
C ALA A 124 0.51 -19.81 10.80
N PHE A 125 -0.27 -19.95 9.73
CA PHE A 125 -1.61 -19.35 9.64
C PHE A 125 -2.67 -20.10 10.44
N PHE A 126 -2.43 -21.35 10.81
CA PHE A 126 -3.39 -22.22 11.47
C PHE A 126 -2.78 -22.90 12.70
N PRO A 127 -2.34 -22.14 13.72
CA PRO A 127 -1.61 -22.67 14.86
C PRO A 127 -2.44 -23.65 15.71
N THR A 128 -3.77 -23.64 15.53
CA THR A 128 -4.68 -24.57 16.22
C THR A 128 -5.06 -25.78 15.38
N GLY A 129 -4.71 -25.82 14.09
CA GLY A 129 -5.16 -26.84 13.15
C GLY A 129 -6.62 -26.72 12.68
N PHE A 130 -7.23 -25.53 12.90
CA PHE A 130 -8.62 -25.28 12.56
C PHE A 130 -8.73 -24.05 11.67
N SER A 131 -9.65 -24.10 10.70
CA SER A 131 -10.14 -22.97 9.93
C SER A 131 -11.68 -22.95 10.03
N GLU A 132 -12.27 -21.77 10.33
CA GLU A 132 -13.73 -21.57 10.48
C GLU A 132 -14.42 -22.62 11.38
N GLY A 133 -13.68 -23.14 12.37
CA GLY A 133 -14.18 -24.15 13.30
C GLY A 133 -14.08 -25.61 12.81
N CYS A 134 -13.61 -25.83 11.59
CA CYS A 134 -13.36 -27.15 11.02
C CYS A 134 -11.87 -27.52 11.11
N PRO A 135 -11.52 -28.77 11.44
CA PRO A 135 -10.14 -29.22 11.38
C PRO A 135 -9.66 -29.25 9.94
N ILE A 136 -8.43 -28.80 9.70
CA ILE A 136 -7.80 -28.79 8.37
C ILE A 136 -6.43 -29.47 8.42
N GLU A 137 -5.98 -29.98 7.28
CA GLU A 137 -4.61 -30.44 7.11
C GLU A 137 -3.64 -29.26 7.11
N ILE A 138 -2.69 -29.28 8.04
CA ILE A 138 -1.67 -28.23 8.18
C ILE A 138 -0.27 -28.76 7.90
N GLY A 139 0.59 -27.91 7.32
CA GLY A 139 2.00 -28.21 7.09
C GLY A 139 2.23 -29.28 6.00
N GLN A 140 1.23 -29.55 5.19
CA GLN A 140 1.31 -30.47 4.05
C GLN A 140 0.33 -30.07 2.95
N TYR A 141 0.53 -30.54 1.74
CA TYR A 141 -0.43 -30.37 0.67
C TYR A 141 -1.69 -31.17 0.97
N ARG A 142 -2.86 -30.64 0.55
CA ARG A 142 -4.15 -31.31 0.76
C ARG A 142 -4.19 -32.69 0.10
N THR A 143 -4.92 -33.58 0.72
CA THR A 143 -5.18 -34.93 0.24
C THR A 143 -6.61 -35.12 -0.30
N ASN A 144 -7.45 -34.10 -0.07
CA ASN A 144 -8.86 -34.09 -0.49
C ASN A 144 -9.07 -33.25 -1.76
N GLU A 145 -10.14 -33.56 -2.52
CA GLU A 145 -10.61 -32.69 -3.60
C GLU A 145 -11.03 -31.34 -3.02
N GLU A 146 -10.77 -30.25 -3.75
CA GLU A 146 -11.05 -28.90 -3.28
C GLU A 146 -11.92 -28.15 -4.30
N HIS A 147 -13.04 -27.63 -3.80
CA HIS A 147 -13.98 -26.84 -4.58
C HIS A 147 -14.09 -25.43 -3.97
N ILE A 148 -13.76 -24.44 -4.75
CA ILE A 148 -13.93 -23.04 -4.35
C ILE A 148 -15.40 -22.67 -4.60
N VAL A 149 -16.13 -22.47 -3.50
CA VAL A 149 -17.56 -22.27 -3.53
C VAL A 149 -17.97 -20.94 -2.87
N SER A 150 -19.17 -20.48 -3.20
CA SER A 150 -19.85 -19.40 -2.47
C SER A 150 -21.34 -19.75 -2.31
N GLY A 151 -22.00 -19.11 -1.36
CA GLY A 151 -23.42 -19.33 -1.09
C GLY A 151 -23.66 -20.03 0.25
N MET A 152 -24.95 -20.35 0.53
CA MET A 152 -25.32 -21.07 1.73
C MET A 152 -25.15 -22.57 1.57
N PHE A 153 -24.84 -23.25 2.67
CA PHE A 153 -24.75 -24.71 2.71
C PHE A 153 -25.96 -25.39 2.05
N GLY A 154 -25.67 -26.29 1.10
CA GLY A 154 -26.67 -27.00 0.29
C GLY A 154 -27.22 -26.20 -0.92
N ARG A 155 -26.70 -25.00 -1.16
CA ARG A 155 -26.98 -24.16 -2.35
C ARG A 155 -25.72 -23.43 -2.82
N GLU A 156 -24.59 -24.10 -2.72
CA GLU A 156 -23.29 -23.54 -3.11
C GLU A 156 -23.19 -23.40 -4.62
N LYS A 157 -22.65 -22.27 -5.06
CA LYS A 157 -22.17 -22.08 -6.43
C LYS A 157 -20.69 -22.46 -6.49
N ILE A 158 -20.33 -23.45 -7.30
CA ILE A 158 -18.93 -23.81 -7.55
C ILE A 158 -18.35 -22.83 -8.56
N HIS A 159 -17.34 -22.08 -8.13
CA HIS A 159 -16.58 -21.15 -8.95
C HIS A 159 -15.42 -21.84 -9.65
N TYR A 160 -14.68 -22.66 -8.92
CA TYR A 160 -13.52 -23.36 -9.41
C TYR A 160 -13.39 -24.74 -8.73
N VAL A 161 -12.93 -25.72 -9.49
CA VAL A 161 -12.50 -27.02 -8.97
C VAL A 161 -11.01 -27.09 -9.15
N ALA A 162 -10.28 -27.23 -8.07
CA ALA A 162 -8.83 -27.29 -8.11
C ALA A 162 -8.31 -28.64 -8.68
N PRO A 163 -7.06 -28.72 -9.15
CA PRO A 163 -6.46 -29.98 -9.61
C PRO A 163 -6.59 -31.09 -8.58
N SER A 164 -6.75 -32.31 -9.04
CA SER A 164 -6.88 -33.48 -8.16
C SER A 164 -5.65 -33.66 -7.27
N PRO A 165 -5.80 -34.10 -6.01
CA PRO A 165 -4.71 -34.16 -5.02
C PRO A 165 -3.43 -34.86 -5.51
N HIS A 166 -3.60 -35.93 -6.30
CA HIS A 166 -2.46 -36.70 -6.83
C HIS A 166 -1.58 -35.91 -7.83
N LEU A 167 -2.07 -34.80 -8.37
CA LEU A 167 -1.33 -33.94 -9.29
C LEU A 167 -0.57 -32.83 -8.57
N ILE A 168 -0.95 -32.48 -7.34
CA ILE A 168 -0.44 -31.30 -6.62
C ILE A 168 1.08 -31.33 -6.48
N GLU A 169 1.65 -32.48 -6.10
CA GLU A 169 3.10 -32.58 -5.91
C GLU A 169 3.86 -32.21 -7.19
N GLY A 170 3.42 -32.74 -8.34
CA GLY A 170 4.03 -32.45 -9.63
C GLY A 170 3.84 -31.00 -10.09
N GLU A 171 2.63 -30.44 -9.89
CA GLU A 171 2.34 -29.06 -10.25
C GLU A 171 3.13 -28.07 -9.36
N MET A 172 3.24 -28.36 -8.07
CA MET A 172 4.03 -27.53 -7.16
C MET A 172 5.53 -27.61 -7.42
N GLN A 173 6.06 -28.77 -7.85
CA GLN A 173 7.45 -28.88 -8.28
C GLN A 173 7.74 -27.99 -9.50
N LYS A 174 6.84 -27.97 -10.50
CA LYS A 174 6.94 -27.07 -11.66
C LYS A 174 6.86 -25.59 -11.22
N PHE A 175 5.91 -25.25 -10.36
CA PHE A 175 5.74 -23.90 -9.84
C PHE A 175 7.00 -23.42 -9.10
N ILE A 176 7.54 -24.19 -8.17
CA ILE A 176 8.72 -23.85 -7.38
C ILE A 176 9.93 -23.67 -8.30
N ALA A 177 10.15 -24.58 -9.25
CA ALA A 177 11.25 -24.49 -10.21
C ALA A 177 11.14 -23.22 -11.07
N TRP A 178 9.95 -22.89 -11.54
CA TRP A 178 9.73 -21.64 -12.27
C TRP A 178 9.88 -20.39 -11.38
N PHE A 179 9.34 -20.42 -10.15
CA PHE A 179 9.39 -19.28 -9.22
C PHE A 179 10.84 -18.86 -8.88
N ASP A 180 11.72 -19.83 -8.75
CA ASP A 180 13.15 -19.58 -8.47
C ASP A 180 14.02 -19.50 -9.73
N GLY A 181 13.45 -19.82 -10.88
CA GLY A 181 14.12 -19.74 -12.18
C GLY A 181 14.35 -18.28 -12.63
N HIS A 182 15.23 -18.16 -13.62
CA HIS A 182 15.54 -16.87 -14.26
C HIS A 182 15.10 -16.94 -15.72
N ASP A 183 14.00 -16.29 -16.02
CA ASP A 183 13.49 -16.06 -17.37
C ASP A 183 13.57 -14.57 -17.74
N ALA A 184 13.24 -14.24 -18.99
CA ALA A 184 13.21 -12.86 -19.48
C ALA A 184 11.96 -12.08 -19.04
N ILE A 185 11.07 -12.71 -18.25
CA ILE A 185 9.81 -12.07 -17.80
C ILE A 185 10.13 -11.11 -16.65
N GLY A 186 9.70 -9.85 -16.77
CA GLY A 186 9.92 -8.86 -15.72
C GLY A 186 9.20 -9.22 -14.40
N SER A 187 9.77 -8.81 -13.28
CA SER A 187 9.30 -9.15 -11.91
C SER A 187 7.82 -8.79 -11.66
N VAL A 188 7.31 -7.73 -12.25
CA VAL A 188 5.91 -7.31 -12.16
C VAL A 188 4.98 -8.34 -12.77
N VAL A 189 5.29 -8.80 -13.98
CA VAL A 189 4.51 -9.85 -14.66
C VAL A 189 4.65 -11.19 -13.93
N ARG A 190 5.87 -11.53 -13.50
CA ARG A 190 6.11 -12.75 -12.72
C ARG A 190 5.31 -12.78 -11.43
N SER A 191 5.21 -11.65 -10.71
CA SER A 191 4.42 -11.58 -9.48
C SER A 191 2.94 -11.85 -9.73
N ALA A 192 2.39 -11.33 -10.83
CA ALA A 192 1.01 -11.58 -11.22
C ALA A 192 0.78 -13.04 -11.66
N ILE A 193 1.71 -13.62 -12.42
CA ILE A 193 1.67 -15.04 -12.82
C ILE A 193 1.75 -15.94 -11.58
N ALA A 194 2.69 -15.68 -10.67
CA ALA A 194 2.85 -16.47 -9.45
C ALA A 194 1.58 -16.50 -8.61
N HIS A 195 0.93 -15.34 -8.46
CA HIS A 195 -0.35 -15.24 -7.76
C HIS A 195 -1.41 -16.14 -8.41
N PHE A 196 -1.65 -15.96 -9.70
CA PHE A 196 -2.66 -16.71 -10.45
C PHE A 196 -2.39 -18.19 -10.46
N TRP A 197 -1.15 -18.59 -10.74
CA TRP A 197 -0.76 -19.98 -10.83
C TRP A 197 -0.90 -20.70 -9.50
N PHE A 198 -0.39 -20.10 -8.41
CA PHE A 198 -0.48 -20.68 -7.08
C PHE A 198 -1.93 -20.86 -6.60
N VAL A 199 -2.77 -19.83 -6.80
CA VAL A 199 -4.20 -19.90 -6.48
C VAL A 199 -4.91 -20.97 -7.34
N SER A 200 -4.47 -21.16 -8.59
CA SER A 200 -5.07 -22.16 -9.48
C SER A 200 -4.64 -23.60 -9.17
N ILE A 201 -3.41 -23.83 -8.67
CA ILE A 201 -3.02 -25.14 -8.11
C ILE A 201 -3.80 -25.43 -6.83
N HIS A 202 -3.96 -24.42 -5.99
CA HIS A 202 -4.66 -24.52 -4.70
C HIS A 202 -4.14 -25.67 -3.82
N PRO A 203 -2.84 -25.65 -3.46
CA PRO A 203 -2.17 -26.81 -2.90
C PRO A 203 -2.57 -27.16 -1.46
N PHE A 204 -3.21 -26.26 -0.72
CA PHE A 204 -3.61 -26.43 0.67
C PHE A 204 -5.12 -26.41 0.84
N GLU A 205 -5.65 -26.97 1.93
CA GLU A 205 -7.08 -26.87 2.25
C GLU A 205 -7.50 -25.43 2.58
N ASP A 206 -6.61 -24.63 3.17
CA ASP A 206 -6.83 -23.20 3.40
C ASP A 206 -5.49 -22.46 3.44
N GLY A 207 -5.54 -21.11 3.27
CA GLY A 207 -4.39 -20.21 3.28
C GLY A 207 -3.79 -19.94 1.90
N ASN A 208 -4.34 -20.50 0.84
CA ASN A 208 -3.79 -20.36 -0.52
C ASN A 208 -3.78 -18.89 -0.99
N GLY A 209 -4.85 -18.15 -0.74
CA GLY A 209 -4.92 -16.73 -1.10
C GLY A 209 -3.88 -15.88 -0.38
N ARG A 210 -3.69 -16.08 0.91
CA ARG A 210 -2.66 -15.37 1.71
C ARG A 210 -1.25 -15.69 1.22
N LEU A 211 -0.95 -16.98 0.97
CA LEU A 211 0.34 -17.40 0.42
C LEU A 211 0.57 -16.83 -0.98
N ALA A 212 -0.44 -16.83 -1.86
CA ALA A 212 -0.31 -16.27 -3.19
C ALA A 212 0.07 -14.79 -3.16
N ARG A 213 -0.53 -13.99 -2.25
CA ARG A 213 -0.18 -12.59 -2.06
C ARG A 213 1.24 -12.41 -1.54
N ILE A 214 1.65 -13.21 -0.56
CA ILE A 214 3.02 -13.20 -0.01
C ILE A 214 4.05 -13.57 -1.09
N LEU A 215 3.79 -14.60 -1.89
CA LEU A 215 4.66 -14.99 -3.00
C LEU A 215 4.77 -13.90 -4.07
N SER A 216 3.66 -13.23 -4.36
CA SER A 216 3.65 -12.06 -5.26
C SER A 216 4.55 -10.94 -4.73
N ASP A 217 4.42 -10.60 -3.44
CA ASP A 217 5.23 -9.56 -2.81
C ASP A 217 6.70 -9.94 -2.76
N MET A 218 7.03 -11.22 -2.55
CA MET A 218 8.41 -11.71 -2.59
C MET A 218 9.04 -11.50 -3.99
N LEU A 219 8.30 -11.76 -5.08
CA LEU A 219 8.79 -11.52 -6.44
C LEU A 219 8.93 -10.03 -6.77
N LEU A 220 8.02 -9.19 -6.28
CA LEU A 220 8.17 -7.74 -6.40
C LEU A 220 9.41 -7.25 -5.65
N ALA A 221 9.64 -7.73 -4.41
CA ALA A 221 10.84 -7.42 -3.63
C ALA A 221 12.13 -7.87 -4.33
N ARG A 222 12.12 -9.06 -4.97
CA ARG A 222 13.23 -9.52 -5.83
C ARG A 222 13.53 -8.55 -6.96
N GLY A 223 12.51 -8.08 -7.66
CA GLY A 223 12.66 -7.11 -8.76
C GLY A 223 13.18 -5.76 -8.30
N GLU A 224 12.73 -5.30 -7.16
CA GLU A 224 13.15 -4.04 -6.54
C GLU A 224 14.48 -4.14 -5.80
N ARG A 225 14.96 -5.36 -5.54
CA ARG A 225 16.15 -5.66 -4.73
C ARG A 225 16.10 -4.96 -3.37
N SER A 226 14.94 -4.99 -2.73
CA SER A 226 14.66 -4.24 -1.51
C SER A 226 13.83 -5.06 -0.53
N GLU A 227 14.28 -5.10 0.73
CA GLU A 227 13.53 -5.61 1.86
C GLU A 227 12.42 -4.63 2.30
N LEU A 228 12.45 -3.40 1.79
CA LEU A 228 11.55 -2.33 2.19
C LEU A 228 10.37 -2.26 1.24
N ARG A 229 9.17 -2.54 1.75
CA ARG A 229 7.91 -2.47 1.00
C ARG A 229 7.11 -1.25 1.44
N PHE A 230 6.73 -0.42 0.49
CA PHE A 230 6.04 0.85 0.74
C PHE A 230 4.70 0.99 0.04
N TYR A 231 4.25 -0.01 -0.69
CA TYR A 231 2.94 -0.05 -1.34
C TYR A 231 2.28 -1.41 -1.12
N ASN A 232 0.95 -1.44 -1.15
CA ASN A 232 0.16 -2.55 -0.68
C ASN A 232 -0.90 -2.94 -1.71
N ILE A 233 -0.65 -4.05 -2.41
CA ILE A 233 -1.60 -4.58 -3.38
C ILE A 233 -2.81 -5.23 -2.70
N SER A 234 -2.64 -5.84 -1.51
CA SER A 234 -3.74 -6.48 -0.78
C SER A 234 -4.82 -5.46 -0.41
N ALA A 235 -4.45 -4.21 -0.08
CA ALA A 235 -5.40 -3.13 0.14
C ALA A 235 -6.25 -2.84 -1.09
N GLN A 236 -5.65 -2.84 -2.28
CA GLN A 236 -6.39 -2.58 -3.53
C GLN A 236 -7.26 -3.77 -3.96
N ILE A 237 -6.78 -4.99 -3.72
CA ILE A 237 -7.58 -6.21 -3.91
C ILE A 237 -8.79 -6.19 -2.98
N ASN A 238 -8.61 -5.85 -1.70
CA ASN A 238 -9.69 -5.79 -0.72
C ASN A 238 -10.78 -4.76 -1.09
N LYS A 239 -10.37 -3.59 -1.62
CA LYS A 239 -11.30 -2.56 -2.12
C LYS A 239 -12.14 -3.04 -3.32
N ASP A 240 -11.65 -4.02 -4.08
CA ASP A 240 -12.26 -4.52 -5.32
C ASP A 240 -12.46 -6.05 -5.27
N LYS A 241 -12.72 -6.58 -4.08
CA LYS A 241 -12.75 -8.00 -3.76
C LYS A 241 -13.66 -8.83 -4.68
N ASN A 242 -14.84 -8.32 -5.01
CA ASN A 242 -15.77 -9.03 -5.88
C ASN A 242 -15.20 -9.20 -7.29
N HIS A 243 -14.63 -8.14 -7.85
CA HIS A 243 -14.01 -8.19 -9.18
C HIS A 243 -12.76 -9.08 -9.19
N TYR A 244 -12.00 -9.12 -8.08
CA TYR A 244 -10.88 -10.05 -7.91
C TYR A 244 -11.31 -11.50 -8.08
N TYR A 245 -12.38 -11.94 -7.42
CA TYR A 245 -12.87 -13.29 -7.56
C TYR A 245 -13.49 -13.57 -8.94
N ASP A 246 -14.19 -12.59 -9.50
CA ASP A 246 -14.79 -12.72 -10.83
C ASP A 246 -13.72 -12.89 -11.91
N ILE A 247 -12.62 -12.13 -11.85
CA ILE A 247 -11.55 -12.23 -12.83
C ILE A 247 -10.75 -13.53 -12.68
N LEU A 248 -10.53 -13.99 -11.43
CA LEU A 248 -9.94 -15.30 -11.19
C LEU A 248 -10.80 -16.40 -11.78
N GLU A 249 -12.11 -16.43 -11.49
CA GLU A 249 -13.03 -17.45 -12.02
C GLU A 249 -13.02 -17.47 -13.55
N ARG A 250 -13.09 -16.28 -14.21
CA ARG A 250 -13.07 -16.18 -15.67
C ARG A 250 -11.77 -16.70 -16.26
N THR A 251 -10.64 -16.29 -15.70
CA THR A 251 -9.31 -16.71 -16.19
C THR A 251 -9.08 -18.21 -15.95
N GLN A 252 -9.50 -18.74 -14.81
CA GLN A 252 -9.42 -20.18 -14.50
C GLN A 252 -10.33 -21.04 -15.36
N ARG A 253 -11.33 -20.46 -16.03
CA ARG A 253 -12.18 -21.12 -17.04
C ARG A 253 -11.71 -20.85 -18.48
N GLY A 254 -10.63 -20.10 -18.65
CA GLY A 254 -10.08 -19.69 -19.94
C GLY A 254 -9.23 -20.76 -20.64
N ASP A 255 -8.43 -20.29 -21.58
CA ASP A 255 -7.60 -21.11 -22.48
C ASP A 255 -6.08 -20.88 -22.33
N SER A 256 -5.62 -20.50 -21.16
CA SER A 256 -4.25 -20.08 -20.82
C SER A 256 -3.88 -18.66 -21.34
N ASP A 257 -4.80 -17.92 -21.95
CA ASP A 257 -4.65 -16.48 -22.11
C ASP A 257 -4.99 -15.79 -20.78
N ILE A 258 -3.99 -15.16 -20.18
CA ILE A 258 -4.11 -14.47 -18.88
C ILE A 258 -4.00 -12.94 -19.01
N THR A 259 -4.21 -12.40 -20.20
CA THR A 259 -4.11 -10.96 -20.48
C THR A 259 -4.97 -10.15 -19.52
N GLU A 260 -6.25 -10.51 -19.37
CA GLU A 260 -7.22 -9.81 -18.54
C GLU A 260 -6.80 -9.80 -17.06
N TRP A 261 -6.27 -10.93 -16.57
CA TRP A 261 -5.71 -11.03 -15.22
C TRP A 261 -4.49 -10.11 -15.03
N LEU A 262 -3.51 -10.17 -15.95
CA LEU A 262 -2.30 -9.35 -15.86
C LEU A 262 -2.63 -7.86 -15.89
N VAL A 263 -3.53 -7.45 -16.77
CA VAL A 263 -3.98 -6.05 -16.88
C VAL A 263 -4.66 -5.59 -15.59
N TRP A 264 -5.56 -6.39 -15.04
CA TRP A 264 -6.22 -6.07 -13.78
C TRP A 264 -5.22 -5.97 -12.63
N TYR A 265 -4.34 -6.96 -12.49
CA TYR A 265 -3.33 -7.00 -11.43
C TYR A 265 -2.41 -5.78 -11.48
N MET A 266 -1.91 -5.41 -12.67
CA MET A 266 -1.06 -4.24 -12.82
C MET A 266 -1.78 -2.92 -12.55
N LYS A 267 -3.07 -2.81 -12.89
CA LYS A 267 -3.89 -1.66 -12.51
C LYS A 267 -4.01 -1.55 -10.99
N LYS A 268 -4.24 -2.67 -10.26
CA LYS A 268 -4.24 -2.67 -8.80
C LYS A 268 -2.88 -2.31 -8.22
N LEU A 269 -1.80 -2.74 -8.86
CA LEU A 269 -0.45 -2.36 -8.46
C LEU A 269 -0.18 -0.86 -8.69
N LEU A 270 -0.69 -0.27 -9.78
CA LEU A 270 -0.63 1.17 -10.01
C LEU A 270 -1.43 1.95 -8.96
N ASP A 271 -2.64 1.50 -8.61
CA ASP A 271 -3.45 2.10 -7.55
C ASP A 271 -2.68 2.07 -6.20
N ALA A 272 -2.01 0.95 -5.88
CA ALA A 272 -1.20 0.81 -4.68
C ALA A 272 0.01 1.76 -4.67
N LEU A 273 0.69 1.92 -5.79
CA LEU A 273 1.81 2.85 -5.95
C LEU A 273 1.35 4.31 -5.82
N ASP A 274 0.19 4.68 -6.37
CA ASP A 274 -0.39 6.02 -6.23
C ASP A 274 -0.73 6.37 -4.79
N GLU A 275 -1.25 5.40 -4.04
CA GLU A 275 -1.53 5.58 -2.60
C GLU A 275 -0.22 5.72 -1.80
N ALA A 276 0.79 4.92 -2.12
CA ALA A 276 2.11 5.00 -1.51
C ALA A 276 2.82 6.33 -1.81
N GLU A 277 2.75 6.83 -3.03
CA GLU A 277 3.28 8.15 -3.39
C GLU A 277 2.66 9.26 -2.51
N THR A 278 1.35 9.20 -2.28
CA THR A 278 0.66 10.16 -1.41
C THR A 278 1.15 10.08 0.03
N MET A 279 1.31 8.87 0.57
CA MET A 279 1.83 8.63 1.91
C MET A 279 3.27 9.15 2.05
N VAL A 280 4.14 8.81 1.11
CA VAL A 280 5.55 9.27 1.13
C VAL A 280 5.63 10.79 1.03
N THR A 281 4.84 11.43 0.18
CA THR A 281 4.77 12.88 0.09
C THR A 281 4.37 13.50 1.44
N THR A 282 3.38 12.93 2.12
CA THR A 282 2.95 13.38 3.44
C THR A 282 4.08 13.27 4.48
N ILE A 283 4.79 12.14 4.50
CA ILE A 283 5.92 11.92 5.42
C ILE A 283 7.06 12.88 5.13
N LEU A 284 7.41 13.08 3.87
CA LEU A 284 8.46 14.02 3.45
C LEU A 284 8.12 15.45 3.87
N ASN A 285 6.92 15.92 3.57
CA ASN A 285 6.45 17.24 3.95
C ASN A 285 6.46 17.43 5.47
N LYS A 286 6.02 16.42 6.22
CA LYS A 286 6.04 16.46 7.69
C LYS A 286 7.46 16.50 8.24
N SER A 287 8.36 15.68 7.72
CA SER A 287 9.78 15.68 8.12
C SER A 287 10.43 17.02 7.84
N PHE A 288 10.20 17.57 6.66
CA PHE A 288 10.70 18.87 6.24
C PHE A 288 10.17 20.02 7.10
N PHE A 289 8.86 20.04 7.35
CA PHE A 289 8.24 21.02 8.24
C PHE A 289 8.91 21.03 9.63
N TRP A 290 9.07 19.85 10.25
CA TRP A 290 9.66 19.74 11.58
C TRP A 290 11.14 20.10 11.60
N GLN A 291 11.88 19.80 10.54
CA GLN A 291 13.27 20.25 10.41
C GLN A 291 13.37 21.78 10.45
N LYS A 292 12.52 22.47 9.69
CA LYS A 292 12.47 23.94 9.69
C LYS A 292 11.93 24.52 10.99
N ALA A 293 10.91 23.91 11.55
CA ALA A 293 10.28 24.36 12.80
C ALA A 293 11.06 23.95 14.06
N SER A 294 12.21 23.27 13.95
CA SER A 294 12.97 22.73 15.08
C SER A 294 13.39 23.76 16.13
N SER A 295 13.64 25.01 15.72
CA SER A 295 14.01 26.12 16.61
C SER A 295 12.82 26.91 17.15
N VAL A 296 11.60 26.62 16.70
CA VAL A 296 10.39 27.36 17.09
C VAL A 296 9.78 26.73 18.36
N PRO A 297 9.73 27.47 19.49
CA PRO A 297 9.14 26.93 20.72
C PRO A 297 7.62 26.76 20.55
N MET A 298 7.13 25.52 20.75
CA MET A 298 5.72 25.17 20.68
C MET A 298 5.29 24.40 21.92
N THR A 299 4.03 24.55 22.30
CA THR A 299 3.43 23.73 23.36
C THR A 299 3.16 22.31 22.82
N GLU A 300 3.14 21.33 23.73
CA GLU A 300 2.79 19.93 23.39
C GLU A 300 1.45 19.84 22.62
N ARG A 301 0.46 20.65 23.04
CA ARG A 301 -0.85 20.72 22.37
C ARG A 301 -0.73 21.24 20.93
N GLN A 302 0.05 22.29 20.69
CA GLN A 302 0.30 22.83 19.36
C GLN A 302 1.00 21.80 18.48
N THR A 303 2.04 21.14 19.00
CA THR A 303 2.76 20.07 18.30
C THR A 303 1.84 18.91 17.91
N LYS A 304 0.99 18.47 18.86
CA LYS A 304 0.01 17.42 18.61
C LYS A 304 -0.99 17.79 17.50
N MET A 305 -1.50 19.01 17.54
CA MET A 305 -2.46 19.49 16.55
C MET A 305 -1.82 19.64 15.17
N LEU A 306 -0.61 20.21 15.10
CA LEU A 306 0.13 20.32 13.83
C LEU A 306 0.42 18.94 13.24
N ASN A 307 0.84 17.95 14.05
CA ASN A 307 1.03 16.59 13.59
C ASN A 307 -0.24 15.99 12.98
N LEU A 308 -1.41 16.18 13.62
CA LEU A 308 -2.68 15.69 13.12
C LEU A 308 -3.00 16.25 11.72
N PHE A 309 -2.77 17.55 11.52
CA PHE A 309 -3.02 18.19 10.22
C PHE A 309 -1.96 17.84 9.18
N LEU A 310 -0.71 17.66 9.59
CA LEU A 310 0.39 17.20 8.72
C LEU A 310 0.18 15.73 8.28
N ASP A 311 -0.47 14.91 9.10
CA ASP A 311 -0.84 13.54 8.78
C ASP A 311 -2.07 13.44 7.83
N GLY A 312 -2.56 14.58 7.32
CA GLY A 312 -3.61 14.60 6.31
C GLY A 312 -5.03 14.66 6.88
N TYR A 313 -5.21 15.13 8.11
CA TYR A 313 -6.57 15.33 8.64
C TYR A 313 -7.36 16.31 7.77
N GLU A 314 -8.46 15.84 7.18
CA GLU A 314 -9.17 16.50 6.07
C GLU A 314 -10.01 17.74 6.47
N ALA A 315 -10.13 18.07 7.76
CA ALA A 315 -10.89 19.25 8.16
C ALA A 315 -10.04 20.53 8.07
N LYS A 316 -10.71 21.64 7.72
CA LYS A 316 -10.08 22.98 7.79
C LYS A 316 -9.60 23.28 9.22
N ILE A 317 -8.42 23.85 9.36
CA ILE A 317 -7.95 24.40 10.63
C ILE A 317 -8.79 25.64 10.93
N THR A 318 -9.62 25.55 11.95
CA THR A 318 -10.43 26.66 12.48
C THR A 318 -10.38 26.63 13.99
N SER A 319 -10.72 27.72 14.66
CA SER A 319 -10.82 27.74 16.13
C SER A 319 -11.79 26.67 16.66
N LYS A 320 -12.85 26.35 15.90
CA LYS A 320 -13.82 25.31 16.27
C LYS A 320 -13.24 23.89 16.13
N SER A 321 -12.64 23.56 14.99
CA SER A 321 -12.01 22.23 14.78
C SER A 321 -10.84 22.03 15.74
N TRP A 322 -10.00 23.04 15.94
CA TRP A 322 -8.90 23.00 16.90
C TRP A 322 -9.38 22.74 18.32
N ALA A 323 -10.37 23.53 18.82
CA ALA A 323 -10.92 23.34 20.16
C ALA A 323 -11.49 21.94 20.39
N SER A 324 -12.22 21.41 19.39
CA SER A 324 -12.81 20.06 19.43
C SER A 324 -11.75 18.96 19.50
N LEU A 325 -10.76 19.02 18.61
CA LEU A 325 -9.72 18.01 18.48
C LEU A 325 -8.70 18.06 19.64
N ALA A 326 -8.33 19.26 20.07
CA ALA A 326 -7.42 19.48 21.20
C ALA A 326 -8.11 19.34 22.56
N LYS A 327 -9.44 19.14 22.58
CA LYS A 327 -10.26 19.09 23.81
C LYS A 327 -10.00 20.29 24.74
N CYS A 328 -10.01 21.51 24.17
CA CYS A 328 -9.76 22.74 24.92
C CYS A 328 -10.88 23.77 24.67
N SER A 329 -10.89 24.90 25.43
CA SER A 329 -11.81 25.97 25.19
C SER A 329 -11.53 26.68 23.86
N LYS A 330 -12.56 27.32 23.26
CA LYS A 330 -12.41 28.09 22.04
C LYS A 330 -11.38 29.24 22.19
N ASP A 331 -11.32 29.88 23.35
CA ASP A 331 -10.37 30.95 23.62
C ASP A 331 -8.94 30.43 23.68
N THR A 332 -8.73 29.22 24.20
CA THR A 332 -7.43 28.54 24.20
C THR A 332 -7.02 28.20 22.76
N ALA A 333 -7.95 27.68 21.94
CA ALA A 333 -7.70 27.39 20.54
C ALA A 333 -7.32 28.65 19.75
N ILE A 334 -8.00 29.77 19.99
CA ILE A 334 -7.69 31.05 19.35
C ILE A 334 -6.28 31.52 19.74
N ARG A 335 -5.91 31.42 21.04
CA ARG A 335 -4.55 31.79 21.49
C ARG A 335 -3.48 30.91 20.87
N ASP A 336 -3.69 29.59 20.80
CA ASP A 336 -2.75 28.66 20.16
C ASP A 336 -2.53 29.02 18.68
N ILE A 337 -3.62 29.30 17.96
CA ILE A 337 -3.57 29.66 16.53
C ILE A 337 -2.86 30.99 16.33
N GLN A 338 -3.21 32.01 17.13
CA GLN A 338 -2.57 33.35 17.04
C GLN A 338 -1.07 33.27 17.34
N ASP A 339 -0.68 32.50 18.35
CA ASP A 339 0.72 32.27 18.66
C ASP A 339 1.46 31.61 17.49
N LEU A 340 0.86 30.59 16.85
CA LEU A 340 1.42 29.94 15.68
C LEU A 340 1.48 30.85 14.43
N ILE A 341 0.52 31.77 14.28
CA ILE A 341 0.56 32.80 13.23
C ILE A 341 1.72 33.79 13.49
N SER A 342 1.88 34.24 14.74
CA SER A 342 2.99 35.15 15.10
C SER A 342 4.37 34.53 14.88
N LYS A 343 4.46 33.18 14.90
CA LYS A 343 5.64 32.37 14.64
C LYS A 343 5.82 31.94 13.19
N ASN A 344 4.95 32.43 12.31
CA ASN A 344 4.92 32.06 10.88
C ASN A 344 4.79 30.53 10.63
N ILE A 345 4.07 29.85 11.52
CA ILE A 345 3.74 28.40 11.40
C ILE A 345 2.38 28.20 10.75
N LEU A 346 1.44 29.10 11.05
CA LEU A 346 0.12 29.15 10.42
C LEU A 346 -0.08 30.48 9.70
N THR A 347 -0.91 30.48 8.66
CA THR A 347 -1.38 31.68 7.97
C THR A 347 -2.90 31.63 7.82
N GLU A 348 -3.55 32.79 7.79
CA GLU A 348 -4.98 32.86 7.41
C GLU A 348 -5.13 32.54 5.93
N ASP A 349 -6.10 31.67 5.59
CA ASP A 349 -6.41 31.36 4.19
C ASP A 349 -6.93 32.59 3.45
N ILE A 350 -7.80 33.37 4.11
CA ILE A 350 -8.36 34.63 3.60
C ILE A 350 -8.23 35.68 4.73
N PRO A 351 -7.36 36.67 4.59
CA PRO A 351 -7.18 37.70 5.60
C PRO A 351 -8.47 38.46 5.93
N GLY A 352 -8.80 38.55 7.21
CA GLY A 352 -9.96 39.32 7.69
C GLY A 352 -11.31 38.62 7.46
N ALA A 353 -11.37 37.33 7.15
CA ALA A 353 -12.61 36.58 6.98
C ALA A 353 -13.44 36.55 8.29
N LYS A 354 -14.78 36.71 8.20
CA LYS A 354 -15.68 36.59 9.38
C LYS A 354 -15.60 35.23 10.08
N ARG A 355 -15.22 34.18 9.36
CA ARG A 355 -14.99 32.81 9.83
C ARG A 355 -13.63 32.32 9.32
N PRO A 356 -12.54 32.72 9.98
CA PRO A 356 -11.21 32.41 9.49
C PRO A 356 -10.92 30.90 9.51
N SER A 357 -10.28 30.44 8.46
CA SER A 357 -9.59 29.16 8.40
C SER A 357 -8.08 29.43 8.14
N TYR A 358 -7.28 28.46 8.52
CA TYR A 358 -5.83 28.59 8.54
C TYR A 358 -5.18 27.44 7.80
N SER A 359 -3.99 27.68 7.28
CA SER A 359 -3.13 26.67 6.65
C SER A 359 -1.75 26.68 7.30
N ILE A 360 -1.10 25.52 7.29
CA ILE A 360 0.29 25.39 7.73
C ILE A 360 1.19 26.03 6.69
N VAL A 361 2.15 26.84 7.16
CA VAL A 361 3.18 27.44 6.31
C VAL A 361 4.31 26.43 6.15
N PHE A 362 4.51 25.91 4.96
CA PHE A 362 5.58 24.96 4.66
C PHE A 362 6.90 25.64 4.30
N ASP A 363 6.85 26.81 3.68
CA ASP A 363 8.03 27.65 3.39
C ASP A 363 7.71 29.12 3.45
N ALA A 364 8.71 29.93 3.84
CA ALA A 364 8.67 31.39 3.72
C ALA A 364 9.03 31.89 2.30
N GLU A 365 9.62 31.03 1.46
CA GLU A 365 9.94 31.35 0.08
C GLU A 365 8.77 31.07 -0.86
N ASP A 366 8.55 31.96 -1.79
CA ASP A 366 7.55 31.76 -2.87
C ASP A 366 8.09 30.79 -3.91
N LEU A 367 7.70 29.52 -3.79
CA LEU A 367 8.12 28.48 -4.71
C LEU A 367 7.67 28.72 -6.17
N THR A 368 6.70 29.61 -6.41
CA THR A 368 6.25 29.93 -7.77
C THR A 368 7.38 30.45 -8.66
N GLN A 369 8.40 31.07 -8.04
CA GLN A 369 9.58 31.55 -8.75
C GLN A 369 10.40 30.46 -9.47
N PHE A 370 10.31 29.21 -9.03
CA PHE A 370 11.06 28.08 -9.62
C PHE A 370 10.32 27.41 -10.79
N PHE A 371 9.03 27.71 -10.97
CA PHE A 371 8.21 27.10 -11.99
C PHE A 371 7.85 28.07 -13.11
N SER A 372 7.75 27.57 -14.33
CA SER A 372 7.29 28.32 -15.51
C SER A 372 5.80 28.11 -15.78
N ASP A 373 5.26 26.99 -15.35
CA ASP A 373 3.84 26.63 -15.47
C ASP A 373 3.42 25.75 -14.31
N VAL A 374 2.24 26.01 -13.74
CA VAL A 374 1.65 25.20 -12.67
C VAL A 374 0.13 25.17 -12.83
N HIS A 375 -0.44 23.98 -12.88
CA HIS A 375 -1.89 23.80 -12.90
C HIS A 375 -2.32 22.56 -12.12
N VAL A 376 -3.57 22.55 -11.71
CA VAL A 376 -4.20 21.38 -11.08
C VAL A 376 -5.15 20.74 -12.08
N ALA A 377 -4.98 19.45 -12.31
CA ALA A 377 -5.82 18.66 -13.20
C ALA A 377 -6.36 17.41 -12.47
N GLN A 378 -7.47 16.89 -12.96
CA GLN A 378 -7.98 15.59 -12.51
C GLN A 378 -7.69 14.53 -13.57
N GLU A 379 -7.09 13.42 -13.14
CA GLU A 379 -6.85 12.26 -13.96
C GLU A 379 -7.52 11.06 -13.31
N ASN A 380 -8.47 10.45 -14.01
CA ASN A 380 -9.28 9.34 -13.49
C ASN A 380 -9.94 9.63 -12.13
N GLY A 381 -10.40 10.86 -11.91
CA GLY A 381 -11.02 11.30 -10.66
C GLY A 381 -10.05 11.61 -9.53
N ILE A 382 -8.74 11.51 -9.77
CA ILE A 382 -7.69 11.81 -8.80
C ILE A 382 -7.07 13.18 -9.14
N PRO A 383 -7.00 14.12 -8.19
CA PRO A 383 -6.40 15.42 -8.45
C PRO A 383 -4.87 15.36 -8.36
N TYR A 384 -4.23 16.03 -9.30
CA TYR A 384 -2.77 16.22 -9.38
C TYR A 384 -2.42 17.68 -9.58
N ILE A 385 -1.29 18.10 -9.00
CA ILE A 385 -0.60 19.32 -9.39
C ILE A 385 0.44 18.96 -10.44
N HIS A 386 0.35 19.62 -11.58
CA HIS A 386 1.35 19.56 -12.64
C HIS A 386 2.15 20.84 -12.58
N ALA A 387 3.47 20.74 -12.51
CA ALA A 387 4.33 21.89 -12.53
C ALA A 387 5.54 21.67 -13.45
N LEU A 388 5.92 22.73 -14.15
CA LEU A 388 7.08 22.74 -15.02
C LEU A 388 8.13 23.67 -14.42
N PHE A 389 9.28 23.13 -14.05
CA PHE A 389 10.42 23.96 -13.62
C PHE A 389 10.94 24.81 -14.78
N LYS A 390 11.52 25.98 -14.47
CA LYS A 390 12.19 26.84 -15.46
C LYS A 390 13.33 26.15 -16.23
N ASN A 391 13.90 25.08 -15.67
CA ASN A 391 14.87 24.22 -16.34
C ASN A 391 14.23 23.08 -17.16
N HIS A 392 12.96 23.19 -17.52
CA HIS A 392 12.17 22.23 -18.30
C HIS A 392 11.91 20.87 -17.62
N ARG A 393 12.22 20.67 -16.33
CA ARG A 393 11.85 19.48 -15.59
C ARG A 393 10.36 19.55 -15.26
N LYS A 394 9.60 18.53 -15.67
CA LYS A 394 8.19 18.36 -15.32
C LYS A 394 8.05 17.61 -14.02
N ILE A 395 7.13 18.06 -13.19
CA ILE A 395 6.67 17.31 -12.02
C ILE A 395 5.16 17.13 -12.06
N ARG A 396 4.72 16.07 -11.44
CA ARG A 396 3.33 15.69 -11.27
C ARG A 396 3.19 15.10 -9.88
N GLU A 397 2.44 15.78 -9.02
CA GLU A 397 2.23 15.37 -7.64
C GLU A 397 0.75 15.18 -7.37
N ARG A 398 0.40 14.05 -6.76
CA ARG A 398 -0.96 13.81 -6.29
C ARG A 398 -1.24 14.72 -5.09
N ILE A 399 -2.42 15.34 -5.08
CA ILE A 399 -2.87 16.21 -4.01
C ILE A 399 -4.16 15.69 -3.39
N LEU A 400 -4.44 16.08 -2.15
CA LEU A 400 -5.68 15.70 -1.49
C LEU A 400 -6.88 16.33 -2.22
N PRO A 401 -8.00 15.59 -2.37
CA PRO A 401 -9.20 16.12 -3.03
C PRO A 401 -9.70 17.44 -2.42
N LEU A 402 -9.61 17.56 -1.09
CA LEU A 402 -9.99 18.78 -0.39
C LEU A 402 -9.11 19.99 -0.77
N ASP A 403 -7.81 19.78 -0.92
CA ASP A 403 -6.88 20.85 -1.31
C ASP A 403 -7.09 21.26 -2.77
N ALA A 404 -7.40 20.30 -3.66
CA ALA A 404 -7.78 20.60 -5.04
C ALA A 404 -9.06 21.43 -5.10
N GLU A 405 -10.08 21.05 -4.33
CA GLU A 405 -11.36 21.78 -4.23
C GLU A 405 -11.15 23.19 -3.68
N ARG A 406 -10.34 23.35 -2.62
CA ARG A 406 -10.01 24.65 -2.03
C ARG A 406 -9.26 25.55 -3.01
N PHE A 407 -8.30 24.98 -3.76
CA PHE A 407 -7.57 25.71 -4.78
C PHE A 407 -8.49 26.18 -5.91
N GLN A 408 -9.37 25.30 -6.41
CA GLN A 408 -10.34 25.66 -7.46
C GLN A 408 -11.34 26.74 -7.01
N LYS A 409 -11.69 26.77 -5.71
CA LYS A 409 -12.55 27.79 -5.13
C LYS A 409 -11.83 29.09 -4.77
N GLY A 410 -10.50 29.15 -4.94
CA GLY A 410 -9.68 30.28 -4.53
C GLY A 410 -9.42 30.40 -3.02
N ASP A 411 -9.81 29.38 -2.25
CA ASP A 411 -9.62 29.31 -0.80
C ASP A 411 -8.21 28.88 -0.38
N LEU A 412 -7.38 28.43 -1.33
CA LEU A 412 -6.01 27.99 -1.11
C LEU A 412 -5.10 28.61 -2.17
N PRO A 413 -4.17 29.50 -1.80
CA PRO A 413 -3.21 30.11 -2.75
C PRO A 413 -2.32 29.05 -3.40
N LEU A 414 -1.90 29.32 -4.65
CA LEU A 414 -1.00 28.43 -5.40
C LEU A 414 0.33 28.22 -4.67
N SER A 415 0.90 29.25 -4.06
CA SER A 415 2.12 29.17 -3.27
C SER A 415 1.98 28.16 -2.11
N ASN A 416 0.87 28.17 -1.40
CA ASN A 416 0.62 27.23 -0.31
C ASN A 416 0.44 25.81 -0.82
N LEU A 417 -0.18 25.63 -1.99
CA LEU A 417 -0.32 24.32 -2.63
C LEU A 417 1.05 23.77 -3.04
N LEU A 418 1.87 24.59 -3.71
CA LEU A 418 3.24 24.23 -4.10
C LEU A 418 4.11 23.93 -2.87
N ASN A 419 4.04 24.76 -1.84
CA ASN A 419 4.80 24.56 -0.61
C ASN A 419 4.40 23.24 0.08
N LYS A 420 3.14 22.88 0.05
CA LYS A 420 2.65 21.63 0.65
C LYS A 420 3.11 20.37 -0.10
N TYR A 421 3.13 20.41 -1.43
CA TYR A 421 3.34 19.21 -2.25
C TYR A 421 4.65 19.18 -3.02
N CYS A 422 5.33 20.32 -3.16
CA CYS A 422 6.49 20.46 -4.02
C CYS A 422 7.74 21.00 -3.33
N SER A 423 7.68 21.43 -2.04
CA SER A 423 8.81 22.04 -1.34
C SER A 423 10.07 21.17 -1.31
N TYR A 424 9.92 19.87 -1.11
CA TYR A 424 11.03 18.93 -1.10
C TYR A 424 11.75 18.80 -2.45
N LEU A 425 11.07 19.10 -3.57
CA LEU A 425 11.63 19.01 -4.91
C LEU A 425 12.61 20.14 -5.24
N VAL A 426 12.48 21.26 -4.55
CA VAL A 426 13.37 22.41 -4.71
C VAL A 426 14.67 22.20 -3.94
N MET A 427 14.64 21.46 -2.82
CA MET A 427 15.79 21.24 -1.95
C MET A 427 16.74 20.11 -2.40
N VAL A 428 16.29 19.19 -3.26
CA VAL A 428 17.17 18.15 -3.83
C VAL A 428 18.19 18.72 -4.83
N LYS A 429 18.32 20.04 -4.93
CA LYS A 429 19.23 20.73 -5.86
C LYS A 429 20.52 21.28 -5.23
N GLU A 430 20.65 21.22 -3.92
CA GLU A 430 21.90 21.49 -3.23
C GLU A 430 22.55 20.16 -2.79
#